data_47e43c42d9921056236fc6420e0e59f7
#
_entry.id   47e43c42d9921056236fc6420e0e59f7
#
_cell.length_a   1.000
_cell.length_b   1.000
_cell.length_c   1.000
_cell.angle_alpha   90.00
_cell.angle_beta   90.00
_cell.angle_gamma   90.00
#
_symmetry.space_group_name_H-M   'P 1'
#
loop_
_entity.id
_entity.type
_entity.pdbx_description
1 polymer ?
#
loop_
_entity_poly.entity_id
_entity_poly.type
_entity_poly.pdbx_seq_one_letter_code
_entity_poly.pdbx_strand_id
1 'polypeptide(L)'
;MTARDRVRRPGSRDGGQATVEVVLVLPFVVLVVAAVLQVAVVVRDRIRLGHVAREAARTAMVDDATTAGEHARTSTALDPTRLTVSVQGGDAPGDRLVVTVRYRMPTDVALVGPLLPDVTMEERLVTRRE
;
A
#
# COMPACT_ATOMS: atom_id res chain seq x y z
N MET A 1 -18.90 -73.96 -21.46
CA MET A 1 -17.56 -73.53 -21.10
C MET A 1 -17.42 -72.09 -21.59
N THR A 2 -17.83 -71.14 -20.73
CA THR A 2 -18.02 -69.72 -21.10
C THR A 2 -16.85 -68.93 -20.62
N ALA A 3 -16.02 -68.46 -21.54
CA ALA A 3 -14.94 -67.54 -21.29
C ALA A 3 -15.51 -66.15 -20.92
N ARG A 4 -15.33 -65.70 -19.67
CA ARG A 4 -15.64 -64.34 -19.24
C ARG A 4 -14.54 -63.44 -19.72
N ASP A 5 -14.81 -62.66 -20.75
CA ASP A 5 -14.03 -61.54 -21.20
C ASP A 5 -14.00 -60.46 -20.05
N ARG A 6 -12.85 -60.36 -19.37
CA ARG A 6 -12.58 -59.28 -18.46
C ARG A 6 -12.23 -58.04 -19.28
N VAL A 7 -13.21 -57.21 -19.55
CA VAL A 7 -12.96 -55.84 -20.04
C VAL A 7 -12.07 -55.14 -19.05
N ARG A 8 -10.78 -55.04 -19.36
CA ARG A 8 -9.85 -54.15 -18.66
C ARG A 8 -10.31 -52.73 -18.90
N ARG A 9 -10.87 -52.11 -17.89
CA ARG A 9 -11.09 -50.65 -17.87
C ARG A 9 -9.73 -49.99 -17.96
N PRO A 10 -9.46 -49.11 -18.96
CA PRO A 10 -8.23 -48.32 -18.96
C PRO A 10 -8.27 -47.43 -17.73
N GLY A 11 -7.27 -47.60 -16.82
CA GLY A 11 -7.11 -46.78 -15.65
C GLY A 11 -6.95 -45.32 -16.09
N SER A 12 -7.75 -44.46 -15.57
CA SER A 12 -7.76 -43.01 -15.87
C SER A 12 -6.41 -42.39 -15.58
N ARG A 13 -5.61 -42.15 -16.61
CA ARG A 13 -4.37 -41.36 -16.55
C ARG A 13 -4.66 -39.86 -16.34
N ASP A 14 -5.94 -39.49 -16.38
CA ASP A 14 -6.38 -38.09 -16.32
C ASP A 14 -6.21 -37.44 -14.91
N GLY A 15 -6.24 -38.26 -13.85
CA GLY A 15 -6.06 -37.73 -12.47
C GLY A 15 -4.68 -37.15 -12.17
N GLY A 16 -3.62 -37.65 -12.83
CA GLY A 16 -2.27 -37.16 -12.65
C GLY A 16 -2.00 -35.86 -13.43
N GLN A 17 -2.61 -35.73 -14.61
CA GLN A 17 -2.41 -34.56 -15.47
C GLN A 17 -3.04 -33.31 -14.87
N ALA A 18 -4.28 -33.40 -14.35
CA ALA A 18 -4.96 -32.30 -13.68
C ALA A 18 -4.17 -31.79 -12.45
N THR A 19 -3.55 -32.70 -11.69
CA THR A 19 -2.73 -32.30 -10.53
C THR A 19 -1.49 -31.51 -10.94
N VAL A 20 -0.80 -31.93 -12.00
CA VAL A 20 0.38 -31.22 -12.52
C VAL A 20 0.01 -29.84 -13.05
N GLU A 21 -1.13 -29.70 -13.73
CA GLU A 21 -1.62 -28.41 -14.23
C GLU A 21 -1.92 -27.45 -13.08
N VAL A 22 -2.60 -27.90 -12.02
CA VAL A 22 -2.87 -27.08 -10.82
C VAL A 22 -1.57 -26.64 -10.15
N VAL A 23 -0.58 -27.53 -10.00
CA VAL A 23 0.71 -27.20 -9.39
C VAL A 23 1.45 -26.13 -10.20
N LEU A 24 1.38 -26.19 -11.53
CA LEU A 24 2.01 -25.18 -12.40
C LEU A 24 1.29 -23.82 -12.36
N VAL A 25 -0.02 -23.82 -12.21
CA VAL A 25 -0.83 -22.57 -12.16
C VAL A 25 -0.79 -21.92 -10.78
N LEU A 26 -0.65 -22.70 -9.70
CA LEU A 26 -0.69 -22.24 -8.34
C LEU A 26 0.27 -21.05 -8.05
N PRO A 27 1.55 -21.06 -8.46
CA PRO A 27 2.44 -19.94 -8.21
C PRO A 27 1.98 -18.63 -8.88
N PHE A 28 1.37 -18.72 -10.06
CA PHE A 28 0.81 -17.55 -10.74
C PHE A 28 -0.41 -16.99 -9.99
N VAL A 29 -1.27 -17.86 -9.49
CA VAL A 29 -2.42 -17.45 -8.66
C VAL A 29 -1.94 -16.75 -7.40
N VAL A 30 -0.94 -17.30 -6.71
CA VAL A 30 -0.35 -16.70 -5.51
C VAL A 30 0.24 -15.31 -5.82
N LEU A 31 0.96 -15.16 -6.94
CA LEU A 31 1.51 -13.87 -7.35
C LEU A 31 0.41 -12.84 -7.65
N VAL A 32 -0.66 -13.24 -8.32
CA VAL A 32 -1.79 -12.34 -8.60
C VAL A 32 -2.46 -11.90 -7.29
N VAL A 33 -2.71 -12.82 -6.37
CA VAL A 33 -3.29 -12.50 -5.06
C VAL A 33 -2.37 -11.56 -4.28
N ALA A 34 -1.06 -11.83 -4.25
CA ALA A 34 -0.08 -10.96 -3.60
C ALA A 34 -0.08 -9.54 -4.22
N ALA A 35 -0.15 -9.43 -5.55
CA ALA A 35 -0.21 -8.14 -6.23
C ALA A 35 -1.49 -7.35 -5.87
N VAL A 36 -2.64 -8.01 -5.81
CA VAL A 36 -3.91 -7.38 -5.40
C VAL A 36 -3.84 -6.88 -3.97
N LEU A 37 -3.30 -7.69 -3.04
CA LEU A 37 -3.11 -7.29 -1.65
C LEU A 37 -2.17 -6.08 -1.55
N GLN A 38 -1.09 -6.06 -2.33
CA GLN A 38 -0.16 -4.93 -2.35
C GLN A 38 -0.86 -3.65 -2.82
N VAL A 39 -1.65 -3.70 -3.89
CA VAL A 39 -2.42 -2.54 -4.35
C VAL A 39 -3.38 -2.04 -3.26
N ALA A 40 -4.05 -2.94 -2.55
CA ALA A 40 -4.96 -2.59 -1.46
C ALA A 40 -4.23 -1.84 -0.32
N VAL A 41 -3.01 -2.28 0.05
CA VAL A 41 -2.17 -1.60 1.06
C VAL A 41 -1.77 -0.20 0.57
N VAL A 42 -1.32 -0.08 -0.68
CA VAL A 42 -0.96 1.22 -1.30
C VAL A 42 -2.11 2.20 -1.27
N VAL A 43 -3.31 1.77 -1.68
CA VAL A 43 -4.50 2.62 -1.69
C VAL A 43 -4.90 3.05 -0.28
N ARG A 44 -4.86 2.13 0.68
CA ARG A 44 -5.15 2.41 2.08
C ARG A 44 -4.21 3.47 2.65
N ASP A 45 -2.91 3.33 2.41
CA ASP A 45 -1.92 4.26 2.94
C ASP A 45 -2.00 5.62 2.26
N ARG A 46 -2.35 5.66 0.97
CA ARG A 46 -2.63 6.92 0.27
C ARG A 46 -3.83 7.68 0.88
N ILE A 47 -4.89 6.98 1.22
CA ILE A 47 -6.06 7.60 1.88
C ILE A 47 -5.64 8.16 3.25
N ARG A 48 -4.85 7.42 4.03
CA ARG A 48 -4.34 7.86 5.32
C ARG A 48 -3.44 9.09 5.20
N LEU A 49 -2.55 9.11 4.21
CA LEU A 49 -1.69 10.26 3.95
C LEU A 49 -2.51 11.52 3.68
N GLY A 50 -3.59 11.41 2.89
CA GLY A 50 -4.50 12.53 2.65
C GLY A 50 -5.22 13.02 3.92
N HIS A 51 -5.52 12.15 4.88
CA HIS A 51 -6.05 12.56 6.19
C HIS A 51 -5.00 13.29 7.02
N VAL A 52 -3.77 12.77 7.09
CA VAL A 52 -2.65 13.40 7.79
C VAL A 52 -2.35 14.78 7.23
N ALA A 53 -2.35 14.93 5.91
CA ALA A 53 -2.09 16.21 5.26
C ALA A 53 -3.17 17.26 5.61
N ARG A 54 -4.44 16.87 5.64
CA ARG A 54 -5.55 17.77 6.03
C ARG A 54 -5.46 18.18 7.50
N GLU A 55 -5.13 17.25 8.39
CA GLU A 55 -4.97 17.54 9.82
C GLU A 55 -3.76 18.43 10.07
N ALA A 56 -2.62 18.14 9.42
CA ALA A 56 -1.43 18.99 9.49
C ALA A 56 -1.72 20.42 8.99
N ALA A 57 -2.47 20.56 7.89
CA ALA A 57 -2.86 21.86 7.36
C ALA A 57 -3.77 22.63 8.32
N ARG A 58 -4.72 21.94 8.95
CA ARG A 58 -5.62 22.56 9.95
C ARG A 58 -4.85 23.05 11.18
N THR A 59 -3.95 22.24 11.71
CA THR A 59 -3.12 22.64 12.86
C THR A 59 -2.20 23.80 12.49
N ALA A 60 -1.59 23.77 11.30
CA ALA A 60 -0.68 24.82 10.83
C ALA A 60 -1.36 26.17 10.56
N MET A 61 -2.69 26.22 10.42
CA MET A 61 -3.43 27.49 10.30
C MET A 61 -3.48 28.25 11.62
N VAL A 62 -3.47 27.54 12.75
CA VAL A 62 -3.67 28.09 14.10
C VAL A 62 -2.35 28.10 14.89
N ASP A 63 -1.56 27.04 14.75
CA ASP A 63 -0.30 26.83 15.49
C ASP A 63 0.92 27.03 14.57
N ASP A 64 2.10 26.88 15.15
CA ASP A 64 3.34 26.94 14.39
C ASP A 64 3.62 25.66 13.59
N ALA A 65 4.54 25.77 12.65
CA ALA A 65 4.89 24.68 11.74
C ALA A 65 5.44 23.44 12.45
N THR A 66 6.11 23.63 13.59
CA THR A 66 6.71 22.54 14.38
C THR A 66 5.63 21.71 15.06
N THR A 67 4.71 22.39 15.73
CA THR A 67 3.56 21.76 16.41
C THR A 67 2.68 20.99 15.42
N ALA A 68 2.41 21.58 14.24
CA ALA A 68 1.66 20.91 13.19
C ALA A 68 2.34 19.63 12.69
N GLY A 69 3.68 19.68 12.55
CA GLY A 69 4.47 18.50 12.14
C GLY A 69 4.46 17.38 13.18
N GLU A 70 4.60 17.71 14.45
CA GLU A 70 4.58 16.73 15.54
C GLU A 70 3.19 16.13 15.76
N HIS A 71 2.17 16.96 15.74
CA HIS A 71 0.78 16.50 15.86
C HIS A 71 0.42 15.53 14.73
N ALA A 72 0.79 15.84 13.49
CA ALA A 72 0.59 14.97 12.35
C ALA A 72 1.29 13.62 12.48
N ARG A 73 2.48 13.56 13.08
CA ARG A 73 3.23 12.32 13.33
C ARG A 73 2.62 11.46 14.42
N THR A 74 2.09 12.07 15.47
CA THR A 74 1.56 11.36 16.64
C THR A 74 0.11 10.91 16.44
N SER A 75 -0.65 11.62 15.63
CA SER A 75 -2.08 11.32 15.38
C SER A 75 -2.34 10.33 14.24
N THR A 76 -1.29 9.86 13.54
CA THR A 76 -1.43 8.96 12.40
C THR A 76 -1.20 7.50 12.75
N ALA A 77 -1.86 6.59 12.00
CA ALA A 77 -1.56 5.16 12.01
C ALA A 77 -0.45 4.77 10.99
N LEU A 78 0.19 5.76 10.33
CA LEU A 78 1.37 5.56 9.51
C LEU A 78 2.62 5.52 10.38
N ASP A 79 3.69 4.87 9.88
CA ASP A 79 4.98 4.82 10.58
C ASP A 79 5.59 6.25 10.66
N PRO A 80 5.71 6.86 11.84
CA PRO A 80 6.19 8.24 11.98
C PRO A 80 7.65 8.41 11.54
N THR A 81 8.45 7.34 11.52
CA THR A 81 9.86 7.39 11.07
C THR A 81 9.99 7.57 9.56
N ARG A 82 8.93 7.23 8.81
CA ARG A 82 8.84 7.31 7.35
C ARG A 82 8.00 8.48 6.87
N LEU A 83 7.45 9.26 7.81
CA LEU A 83 6.60 10.41 7.55
C LEU A 83 7.40 11.70 7.71
N THR A 84 7.42 12.52 6.67
CA THR A 84 8.01 13.85 6.71
C THR A 84 6.92 14.88 6.45
N VAL A 85 6.77 15.83 7.38
CA VAL A 85 5.86 16.96 7.26
C VAL A 85 6.70 18.23 7.14
N SER A 86 6.41 19.03 6.13
CA SER A 86 7.07 20.30 5.88
C SER A 86 6.00 21.38 5.68
N VAL A 87 6.12 22.46 6.42
CA VAL A 87 5.24 23.63 6.35
C VAL A 87 6.06 24.82 5.90
N GLN A 88 5.60 25.54 4.89
CA GLN A 88 6.27 26.70 4.31
C GLN A 88 5.33 27.89 4.18
N GLY A 89 5.80 29.08 4.56
CA GLY A 89 5.02 30.31 4.57
C GLY A 89 4.15 30.46 5.82
N GLY A 90 3.26 31.45 5.82
CA GLY A 90 2.36 31.71 6.93
C GLY A 90 3.00 32.55 8.05
N ASP A 91 3.91 33.47 7.73
CA ASP A 91 4.57 34.33 8.70
C ASP A 91 3.62 35.39 9.30
N ALA A 92 2.55 35.74 8.56
CA ALA A 92 1.53 36.67 9.02
C ALA A 92 0.11 36.12 8.76
N PRO A 93 -0.92 36.60 9.51
CA PRO A 93 -2.32 36.31 9.23
C PRO A 93 -2.71 36.65 7.79
N GLY A 94 -3.37 35.75 7.11
CA GLY A 94 -3.73 35.87 5.71
C GLY A 94 -2.71 35.37 4.70
N ASP A 95 -1.48 35.08 5.14
CA ASP A 95 -0.42 34.56 4.29
C ASP A 95 -0.72 33.17 3.75
N ARG A 96 -0.14 32.89 2.58
CA ARG A 96 -0.20 31.58 1.97
C ARG A 96 0.63 30.57 2.74
N LEU A 97 0.02 29.49 3.16
CA LEU A 97 0.64 28.37 3.84
C LEU A 97 0.65 27.14 2.93
N VAL A 98 1.77 26.52 2.80
CA VAL A 98 1.95 25.28 2.00
C VAL A 98 2.39 24.17 2.93
N VAL A 99 1.53 23.17 3.09
CA VAL A 99 1.85 21.96 3.85
C VAL A 99 2.12 20.82 2.87
N THR A 100 3.31 20.23 2.97
CA THR A 100 3.74 19.09 2.17
C THR A 100 3.99 17.92 3.11
N VAL A 101 3.28 16.84 2.89
CA VAL A 101 3.44 15.59 3.64
C VAL A 101 3.97 14.53 2.70
N ARG A 102 5.11 13.92 3.06
CA ARG A 102 5.75 12.84 2.32
C ARG A 102 5.78 11.58 3.17
N TYR A 103 5.43 10.48 2.57
CA TYR A 103 5.51 9.17 3.20
C TYR A 103 6.26 8.18 2.30
N ARG A 104 7.30 7.55 2.87
CA ARG A 104 8.05 6.50 2.18
C ARG A 104 7.42 5.16 2.53
N MET A 105 6.72 4.57 1.57
CA MET A 105 6.11 3.26 1.71
C MET A 105 7.11 2.17 1.37
N PRO A 106 7.36 1.22 2.29
CA PRO A 106 8.18 0.06 1.98
C PRO A 106 7.44 -0.85 0.99
N THR A 107 8.17 -1.37 0.03
CA THR A 107 7.68 -2.43 -0.84
C THR A 107 7.98 -3.77 -0.21
N ASP A 108 7.13 -4.20 0.73
CA ASP A 108 7.31 -5.45 1.51
C ASP A 108 6.67 -6.68 0.82
N VAL A 109 6.71 -6.74 -0.51
CA VAL A 109 6.23 -7.94 -1.21
C VAL A 109 7.30 -9.03 -1.07
N ALA A 110 6.92 -10.16 -0.48
CA ALA A 110 7.79 -11.31 -0.39
C ALA A 110 8.32 -11.70 -1.78
N LEU A 111 9.64 -11.92 -1.90
CA LEU A 111 10.40 -12.23 -3.13
C LEU A 111 10.61 -11.05 -4.10
N VAL A 112 9.75 -10.07 -4.16
CA VAL A 112 9.80 -8.95 -5.13
C VAL A 112 10.22 -7.64 -4.46
N GLY A 113 9.95 -7.47 -3.17
CA GLY A 113 10.27 -6.26 -2.41
C GLY A 113 11.73 -5.79 -2.55
N PRO A 114 12.73 -6.67 -2.42
CA PRO A 114 14.13 -6.29 -2.57
C PRO A 114 14.53 -5.81 -3.96
N LEU A 115 13.72 -6.10 -4.99
CA LEU A 115 13.96 -5.74 -6.38
C LEU A 115 13.26 -4.44 -6.80
N LEU A 116 12.34 -3.94 -5.98
CA LEU A 116 11.57 -2.72 -6.25
C LEU A 116 11.98 -1.60 -5.30
N PRO A 117 12.17 -0.38 -5.79
CA PRO A 117 12.42 0.77 -4.93
C PRO A 117 11.19 1.09 -4.07
N ASP A 118 11.43 1.67 -2.88
CA ASP A 118 10.38 2.22 -2.04
C ASP A 118 9.57 3.26 -2.80
N VAL A 119 8.25 3.20 -2.67
CA VAL A 119 7.35 4.18 -3.26
C VAL A 119 7.22 5.38 -2.34
N THR A 120 7.62 6.57 -2.82
CA THR A 120 7.39 7.82 -2.08
C THR A 120 6.07 8.43 -2.52
N MET A 121 5.17 8.63 -1.58
CA MET A 121 3.93 9.37 -1.77
C MET A 121 4.09 10.77 -1.23
N GLU A 122 3.58 11.75 -1.96
CA GLU A 122 3.57 13.15 -1.56
C GLU A 122 2.14 13.70 -1.69
N GLU A 123 1.72 14.42 -0.67
CA GLU A 123 0.46 15.17 -0.66
C GLU A 123 0.80 16.62 -0.31
N ARG A 124 0.26 17.55 -1.10
CA ARG A 124 0.51 18.97 -0.94
C ARG A 124 -0.80 19.72 -0.82
N LEU A 125 -0.95 20.45 0.28
CA LEU A 125 -2.10 21.30 0.55
C LEU A 125 -1.67 22.75 0.62
N VAL A 126 -2.47 23.60 0.03
CA VAL A 126 -2.28 25.05 0.07
C VAL A 126 -3.46 25.67 0.79
N THR A 127 -3.18 26.37 1.89
CA THR A 127 -4.18 27.08 2.69
C THR A 127 -3.69 28.47 3.04
N ARG A 128 -4.43 29.20 3.86
CA ARG A 128 -4.02 30.50 4.41
C ARG A 128 -4.04 30.42 5.92
N ARG A 129 -3.12 31.15 6.54
CA ARG A 129 -3.07 31.31 8.00
C ARG A 129 -4.24 32.21 8.45
N GLU A 130 -4.92 31.79 9.52
CA GLU A 130 -5.94 32.59 10.21
C GLU A 130 -5.35 33.66 11.13
#